data_95b0d20820e24418e05ad2f86d34073e
#
_entry.id   95b0d20820e24418e05ad2f86d34073e
#
_cell.length_a   1.000
_cell.length_b   1.000
_cell.length_c   1.000
_cell.angle_alpha   90.00
_cell.angle_beta   90.00
_cell.angle_gamma   90.00
#
_symmetry.space_group_name_H-M   'P 1'
#
loop_
_entity.id
_entity.type
_entity.pdbx_description
1 polymer ?
#
loop_
_entity_poly.entity_id
_entity_poly.type
_entity_poly.pdbx_seq_one_letter_code
_entity_poly.pdbx_strand_id
1 'polypeptide(L)'
;MYLLLVNLLVVTGFNIKRFVPNRIIINHYNGNHDDRLRKIDDALNTEKIKIKQLLTEKNKIMQNITGLNLHNETFINDYVNNENIYDDFDEDGFNNEYDYEFKPRTNKINIIINTNQPTQPTQISKGDIQSENFQLIQNSTYTFNNIGGYESIKQELMQCADILVNYTKYAKYNVRIPKGIILEGPPGNGKTLMAKCFSGEINIGFIPVSGAQFQEKYVGVGASRIRELFNLATENVPCIIFIDELDALGRKRSSDQNSNTEHDSTLNELLVNLDGFKSANGIFVIGATNRVDLLDSALIRPGRIDKKIYIGNPDKETRKDILKIHLVNKPIESSITIDYLVELTNGFSGAQIENLLNEAMLYVLRQNRFQIDKTDINIIANRILVGFQSNKNELTDDVIYQVAVHEMGHALIGLFTKHRKLVKITINLFSPKTLGFTLFEPASNSIQTKEQLINEIMVLLGGRIAEEIIFKNMNISSGASHDIQEVKKIAEQMIVHLGMGDKIVISDPAKINTEIDNIISIAYNRAKILLSNTESLIKDSAKLLTIHHELTPEVITNLIKNKYPYINY
;
A
#
# COMPACT_ATOMS: atom_id res chain seq x y z
N MET A 1 -21.32 19.39 -6.71
CA MET A 1 -22.73 19.02 -6.44
C MET A 1 -23.12 17.67 -7.02
N TYR A 2 -22.93 17.37 -8.30
CA TYR A 2 -23.25 16.06 -8.92
C TYR A 2 -22.50 14.88 -8.28
N LEU A 3 -21.20 15.01 -8.02
CA LEU A 3 -20.38 14.00 -7.33
C LEU A 3 -20.81 13.75 -5.87
N LEU A 4 -21.30 14.77 -5.20
CA LEU A 4 -21.85 14.66 -3.84
C LEU A 4 -23.20 13.90 -3.84
N LEU A 5 -24.03 14.12 -4.86
CA LEU A 5 -25.30 13.41 -5.03
C LEU A 5 -25.08 11.93 -5.36
N VAL A 6 -24.11 11.61 -6.22
CA VAL A 6 -23.72 10.25 -6.58
C VAL A 6 -23.17 9.50 -5.35
N ASN A 7 -22.32 10.13 -4.56
CA ASN A 7 -21.80 9.54 -3.32
C ASN A 7 -22.90 9.32 -2.26
N LEU A 8 -23.85 10.24 -2.15
CA LEU A 8 -24.98 10.09 -1.22
C LEU A 8 -25.91 8.94 -1.63
N LEU A 9 -26.14 8.74 -2.93
CA LEU A 9 -26.95 7.66 -3.48
C LEU A 9 -26.26 6.29 -3.38
N VAL A 10 -24.94 6.25 -3.54
CA VAL A 10 -24.15 5.02 -3.37
C VAL A 10 -24.15 4.53 -1.92
N VAL A 11 -24.00 5.44 -0.95
CA VAL A 11 -24.03 5.11 0.48
C VAL A 11 -25.41 4.61 0.95
N THR A 12 -26.49 5.00 0.26
CA THR A 12 -27.86 4.61 0.63
C THR A 12 -28.40 3.39 -0.12
N GLY A 13 -27.58 2.72 -0.97
CA GLY A 13 -28.00 1.49 -1.69
C GLY A 13 -29.06 1.71 -2.78
N PHE A 14 -29.32 2.94 -3.19
CA PHE A 14 -30.30 3.24 -4.24
C PHE A 14 -29.77 2.90 -5.64
N ASN A 15 -30.60 2.29 -6.48
CA ASN A 15 -30.24 1.83 -7.83
C ASN A 15 -30.12 3.03 -8.79
N ILE A 16 -28.88 3.47 -9.06
CA ILE A 16 -28.52 4.64 -9.84
C ILE A 16 -29.04 4.59 -11.30
N LYS A 17 -29.32 3.39 -11.84
CA LYS A 17 -29.80 3.23 -13.24
C LYS A 17 -31.14 3.93 -13.56
N ARG A 18 -31.91 4.33 -12.56
CA ARG A 18 -33.21 5.02 -12.76
C ARG A 18 -33.13 6.56 -12.78
N PHE A 19 -31.98 7.15 -12.41
CA PHE A 19 -31.84 8.58 -12.17
C PHE A 19 -30.64 9.23 -12.86
N VAL A 20 -30.20 8.72 -14.01
CA VAL A 20 -29.22 9.43 -14.85
C VAL A 20 -29.99 10.38 -15.76
N PRO A 21 -29.95 11.70 -15.54
CA PRO A 21 -30.51 12.64 -16.51
C PRO A 21 -29.71 12.54 -17.80
N ASN A 22 -30.41 12.57 -18.93
CA ASN A 22 -29.80 12.69 -20.24
C ASN A 22 -28.78 13.83 -20.24
N ARG A 23 -27.61 13.59 -20.83
CA ARG A 23 -26.51 14.54 -21.02
C ARG A 23 -27.07 15.94 -21.30
N ILE A 24 -26.70 16.91 -20.47
CA ILE A 24 -26.84 18.31 -20.83
C ILE A 24 -25.82 18.57 -21.93
N ILE A 25 -26.29 18.55 -23.17
CA ILE A 25 -25.50 18.95 -24.34
C ILE A 25 -25.52 20.46 -24.32
N ILE A 26 -24.42 21.08 -23.94
CA ILE A 26 -24.22 22.52 -24.10
C ILE A 26 -23.92 22.75 -25.58
N ASN A 27 -24.98 22.94 -26.40
CA ASN A 27 -24.80 23.42 -27.75
C ASN A 27 -24.41 24.89 -27.72
N HIS A 28 -23.39 25.25 -28.46
CA HIS A 28 -22.99 26.64 -28.70
C HIS A 28 -24.15 27.41 -29.35
N TYR A 29 -24.82 28.21 -28.56
CA TYR A 29 -25.80 29.21 -29.07
C TYR A 29 -25.19 30.60 -28.90
N ASN A 30 -25.17 31.37 -30.02
CA ASN A 30 -24.86 32.79 -30.00
C ASN A 30 -26.09 33.58 -29.45
N GLY A 31 -26.06 33.91 -28.17
CA GLY A 31 -27.12 34.69 -27.52
C GLY A 31 -26.56 35.50 -26.36
N ASN A 32 -27.24 36.60 -26.01
CA ASN A 32 -26.85 37.58 -24.98
C ASN A 32 -26.56 36.92 -23.62
N HIS A 33 -25.56 37.42 -22.89
CA HIS A 33 -25.05 36.85 -21.62
C HIS A 33 -26.15 36.73 -20.55
N ASP A 34 -27.08 37.68 -20.46
CA ASP A 34 -28.19 37.67 -19.50
C ASP A 34 -29.23 36.57 -19.71
N ASP A 35 -29.46 36.14 -20.96
CA ASP A 35 -30.38 35.04 -21.29
C ASP A 35 -29.80 33.66 -20.93
N ARG A 36 -28.48 33.59 -20.88
CA ARG A 36 -27.75 32.38 -20.42
C ARG A 36 -27.80 32.24 -18.91
N LEU A 37 -27.58 33.29 -18.18
CA LEU A 37 -27.65 33.32 -16.72
C LEU A 37 -29.06 32.95 -16.24
N ARG A 38 -30.11 33.54 -16.82
CA ARG A 38 -31.51 33.18 -16.49
C ARG A 38 -31.83 31.70 -16.75
N LYS A 39 -31.36 31.09 -17.84
CA LYS A 39 -31.58 29.67 -18.13
C LYS A 39 -30.81 28.74 -17.21
N ILE A 40 -29.65 29.17 -16.76
CA ILE A 40 -28.86 28.41 -15.73
C ILE A 40 -29.57 28.52 -14.38
N ASP A 41 -30.07 29.68 -13.99
CA ASP A 41 -30.80 29.86 -12.73
C ASP A 41 -32.12 29.08 -12.71
N ASP A 42 -32.87 29.05 -13.80
CA ASP A 42 -34.09 28.24 -13.92
C ASP A 42 -33.79 26.73 -13.83
N ALA A 43 -32.71 26.29 -14.45
CA ALA A 43 -32.26 24.89 -14.36
C ALA A 43 -31.80 24.55 -12.94
N LEU A 44 -31.07 25.42 -12.26
CA LEU A 44 -30.65 25.27 -10.88
C LEU A 44 -31.83 25.22 -9.91
N ASN A 45 -32.81 26.10 -10.09
CA ASN A 45 -34.01 26.09 -9.27
C ASN A 45 -34.86 24.84 -9.46
N THR A 46 -34.93 24.31 -10.69
CA THR A 46 -35.64 23.06 -10.99
C THR A 46 -34.95 21.87 -10.30
N GLU A 47 -33.62 21.82 -10.30
CA GLU A 47 -32.85 20.78 -9.62
C GLU A 47 -32.93 20.92 -8.08
N LYS A 48 -32.94 22.14 -7.52
CA LYS A 48 -33.18 22.39 -6.08
C LYS A 48 -34.52 21.81 -5.62
N ILE A 49 -35.59 22.02 -6.42
CA ILE A 49 -36.92 21.47 -6.13
C ILE A 49 -36.92 19.93 -6.13
N LYS A 50 -36.26 19.30 -7.11
CA LYS A 50 -36.14 17.85 -7.17
C LYS A 50 -35.37 17.27 -5.98
N ILE A 51 -34.29 17.92 -5.57
CA ILE A 51 -33.51 17.52 -4.39
C ILE A 51 -34.36 17.60 -3.13
N LYS A 52 -35.16 18.64 -2.96
CA LYS A 52 -36.07 18.80 -1.83
C LYS A 52 -37.13 17.67 -1.78
N GLN A 53 -37.68 17.30 -2.92
CA GLN A 53 -38.63 16.20 -3.04
C GLN A 53 -38.00 14.85 -2.66
N LEU A 54 -36.78 14.55 -3.16
CA LEU A 54 -36.04 13.32 -2.86
C LEU A 54 -35.67 13.21 -1.38
N LEU A 55 -35.28 14.31 -0.75
CA LEU A 55 -34.99 14.35 0.70
C LEU A 55 -36.26 14.09 1.54
N THR A 56 -37.40 14.62 1.12
CA THR A 56 -38.68 14.39 1.79
C THR A 56 -39.10 12.92 1.67
N GLU A 57 -38.93 12.32 0.49
CA GLU A 57 -39.25 10.91 0.25
C GLU A 57 -38.31 9.98 1.03
N LYS A 58 -37.02 10.31 1.10
CA LYS A 58 -36.03 9.61 1.93
C LYS A 58 -36.42 9.65 3.41
N ASN A 59 -36.83 10.81 3.92
CA ASN A 59 -37.23 10.93 5.32
C ASN A 59 -38.47 10.08 5.63
N LYS A 60 -39.45 10.00 4.72
CA LYS A 60 -40.60 9.11 4.85
C LYS A 60 -40.20 7.62 4.89
N ILE A 61 -39.25 7.23 4.04
CA ILE A 61 -38.73 5.84 4.00
C ILE A 61 -37.97 5.52 5.29
N MET A 62 -37.12 6.43 5.76
CA MET A 62 -36.37 6.26 7.01
C MET A 62 -37.31 6.21 8.23
N GLN A 63 -38.35 7.03 8.25
CA GLN A 63 -39.38 7.00 9.29
C GLN A 63 -40.12 5.65 9.36
N ASN A 64 -40.39 5.04 8.20
CA ASN A 64 -41.05 3.73 8.10
C ASN A 64 -40.12 2.56 8.53
N ILE A 65 -38.77 2.73 8.35
CA ILE A 65 -37.79 1.68 8.69
C ILE A 65 -37.34 1.77 10.15
N THR A 66 -37.18 2.96 10.69
CA THR A 66 -36.59 3.17 12.02
C THR A 66 -37.57 3.56 13.11
N GLY A 67 -38.79 3.93 12.77
CA GLY A 67 -39.78 4.46 13.73
C GLY A 67 -39.41 5.82 14.35
N LEU A 68 -38.34 6.46 13.91
CA LEU A 68 -37.80 7.74 14.42
C LEU A 68 -38.28 8.91 13.57
N ASN A 69 -38.88 9.91 14.20
CA ASN A 69 -39.27 11.17 13.57
C ASN A 69 -38.06 12.10 13.43
N LEU A 70 -37.50 12.20 12.24
CA LEU A 70 -36.41 13.14 11.93
C LEU A 70 -37.03 14.49 11.50
N HIS A 71 -37.45 15.28 12.48
CA HIS A 71 -37.78 16.70 12.26
C HIS A 71 -36.51 17.54 12.31
N ASN A 72 -35.92 17.83 11.18
CA ASN A 72 -34.92 18.90 11.02
C ASN A 72 -35.24 19.71 9.78
N GLU A 73 -36.29 20.53 9.85
CA GLU A 73 -36.61 21.57 8.83
C GLU A 73 -35.50 22.65 8.76
N THR A 74 -34.80 22.91 9.85
CA THR A 74 -33.66 23.85 9.90
C THR A 74 -32.52 23.46 8.98
N PHE A 75 -32.14 22.18 8.94
CA PHE A 75 -31.03 21.72 8.12
C PHE A 75 -31.28 21.82 6.60
N ILE A 76 -32.55 21.69 6.19
CA ILE A 76 -32.94 21.78 4.78
C ILE A 76 -32.98 23.25 4.34
N ASN A 77 -33.39 24.16 5.21
CA ASN A 77 -33.47 25.58 4.93
C ASN A 77 -32.09 26.23 4.88
N ASP A 78 -31.15 25.87 5.74
CA ASP A 78 -29.76 26.38 5.72
C ASP A 78 -29.00 25.94 4.45
N TYR A 79 -29.33 24.79 3.89
CA TYR A 79 -28.68 24.29 2.68
C TYR A 79 -29.25 24.89 1.38
N VAL A 80 -30.51 25.30 1.41
CA VAL A 80 -31.22 25.85 0.24
C VAL A 80 -31.12 27.39 0.16
N ASN A 81 -30.93 28.07 1.30
CA ASN A 81 -30.98 29.53 1.41
C ASN A 81 -29.61 30.21 1.65
N ASN A 82 -28.49 29.47 1.63
CA ASN A 82 -27.17 30.09 1.73
C ASN A 82 -26.78 30.72 0.38
N GLU A 83 -27.20 31.96 0.18
CA GLU A 83 -26.89 32.79 -0.99
C GLU A 83 -25.45 33.31 -1.06
N ASN A 84 -24.61 33.04 -0.05
CA ASN A 84 -23.25 33.62 0.07
C ASN A 84 -22.13 32.76 -0.55
N ILE A 85 -22.40 31.96 -1.59
CA ILE A 85 -21.36 31.20 -2.29
C ILE A 85 -20.84 31.87 -3.57
N TYR A 86 -21.39 33.04 -3.95
CA TYR A 86 -21.11 33.67 -5.25
C TYR A 86 -20.56 35.12 -5.22
N ASP A 87 -20.13 35.63 -4.07
CA ASP A 87 -19.64 37.03 -3.97
C ASP A 87 -18.12 37.23 -4.14
N ASP A 88 -17.38 36.26 -4.69
CA ASP A 88 -15.96 36.42 -5.02
C ASP A 88 -15.68 36.14 -6.51
N PHE A 89 -16.32 36.87 -7.41
CA PHE A 89 -15.86 37.04 -8.79
C PHE A 89 -15.66 38.52 -9.08
N ASP A 90 -14.43 38.99 -8.90
CA ASP A 90 -13.99 40.29 -9.36
C ASP A 90 -14.05 40.37 -10.90
N GLU A 91 -14.68 41.44 -11.38
CA GLU A 91 -14.78 41.84 -12.78
C GLU A 91 -13.44 42.41 -13.29
N ASP A 92 -12.37 41.64 -13.43
CA ASP A 92 -11.24 42.08 -14.26
C ASP A 92 -10.35 40.92 -14.71
N GLY A 93 -10.27 40.74 -16.03
CA GLY A 93 -9.10 40.10 -16.64
C GLY A 93 -9.29 38.73 -17.27
N PHE A 94 -9.98 38.68 -18.41
CA PHE A 94 -9.71 37.66 -19.44
C PHE A 94 -8.34 37.95 -20.07
N ASN A 95 -7.34 37.11 -19.73
CA ASN A 95 -6.22 36.65 -20.56
C ASN A 95 -5.14 36.06 -19.67
N ASN A 96 -5.12 34.73 -19.54
CA ASN A 96 -3.89 33.92 -19.52
C ASN A 96 -4.23 32.45 -19.33
N GLU A 97 -3.76 31.62 -20.23
CA GLU A 97 -3.70 30.17 -20.11
C GLU A 97 -2.93 29.80 -18.84
N TYR A 98 -3.61 29.24 -17.85
CA TYR A 98 -3.00 28.48 -16.76
C TYR A 98 -3.79 27.20 -16.51
N ASP A 99 -3.11 26.07 -16.64
CA ASP A 99 -3.55 24.75 -16.21
C ASP A 99 -3.92 24.77 -14.72
N TYR A 100 -5.20 24.59 -14.39
CA TYR A 100 -5.66 24.38 -13.03
C TYR A 100 -5.75 22.89 -12.71
N GLU A 101 -4.74 22.36 -12.00
CA GLU A 101 -4.88 21.10 -11.26
C GLU A 101 -5.91 21.26 -10.14
N PHE A 102 -7.03 20.59 -10.26
CA PHE A 102 -8.09 20.54 -9.26
C PHE A 102 -7.68 19.62 -8.11
N LYS A 103 -7.26 20.17 -6.97
CA LYS A 103 -7.08 19.42 -5.72
C LYS A 103 -8.39 19.38 -4.94
N PRO A 104 -8.98 18.20 -4.66
CA PRO A 104 -10.20 18.12 -3.86
C PRO A 104 -9.90 18.44 -2.38
N ARG A 105 -10.54 19.47 -1.84
CA ARG A 105 -10.60 19.69 -0.39
C ARG A 105 -11.53 18.64 0.23
N THR A 106 -11.01 17.72 0.98
CA THR A 106 -11.79 16.78 1.79
C THR A 106 -12.22 17.47 3.09
N ASN A 107 -13.45 18.00 3.12
CA ASN A 107 -14.08 18.34 4.39
C ASN A 107 -14.62 17.04 5.01
N LYS A 108 -14.02 16.62 6.12
CA LYS A 108 -14.54 15.51 6.93
C LYS A 108 -15.81 16.00 7.66
N ILE A 109 -16.95 15.47 7.27
CA ILE A 109 -18.20 15.64 8.02
C ILE A 109 -18.23 14.56 9.09
N ASN A 110 -18.08 14.93 10.35
CA ASN A 110 -18.28 14.03 11.49
C ASN A 110 -19.79 13.95 11.76
N ILE A 111 -20.39 12.79 11.47
CA ILE A 111 -21.77 12.51 11.87
C ILE A 111 -21.73 11.97 13.30
N ILE A 112 -22.12 12.79 14.26
CA ILE A 112 -22.34 12.35 15.65
C ILE A 112 -23.76 11.80 15.72
N ILE A 113 -23.92 10.49 15.86
CA ILE A 113 -25.21 9.86 16.15
C ILE A 113 -25.42 9.91 17.67
N ASN A 114 -26.23 10.88 18.13
CA ASN A 114 -26.66 10.93 19.53
C ASN A 114 -27.83 9.96 19.72
N THR A 115 -27.57 8.81 20.33
CA THR A 115 -28.62 7.91 20.83
C THR A 115 -29.01 8.37 22.23
N ASN A 116 -30.11 9.12 22.35
CA ASN A 116 -30.71 9.46 23.65
C ASN A 116 -31.37 8.22 24.26
N GLN A 117 -30.63 7.50 25.12
CA GLN A 117 -31.23 6.73 26.20
C GLN A 117 -30.97 7.49 27.51
N PRO A 118 -31.96 7.58 28.43
CA PRO A 118 -31.76 8.27 29.69
C PRO A 118 -30.88 7.40 30.61
N THR A 119 -29.58 7.69 30.63
CA THR A 119 -28.65 7.17 31.61
C THR A 119 -28.64 8.08 32.83
N GLN A 120 -28.68 7.46 34.01
CA GLN A 120 -28.49 8.12 35.30
C GLN A 120 -27.19 8.94 35.33
N PRO A 121 -27.10 10.03 36.13
CA PRO A 121 -25.93 10.91 36.15
C PRO A 121 -24.73 10.15 36.68
N THR A 122 -23.85 9.72 35.81
CA THR A 122 -22.51 9.27 36.16
C THR A 122 -21.69 10.50 36.60
N GLN A 123 -21.11 10.44 37.75
CA GLN A 123 -20.20 11.46 38.30
C GLN A 123 -19.07 11.70 37.29
N ILE A 124 -18.94 12.93 36.82
CA ILE A 124 -17.83 13.39 35.97
C ILE A 124 -16.57 13.36 36.85
N SER A 125 -15.68 12.39 36.63
CA SER A 125 -14.35 12.39 37.21
C SER A 125 -13.54 13.49 36.53
N LYS A 126 -12.89 14.33 37.34
CA LYS A 126 -11.91 15.32 36.89
C LYS A 126 -10.81 14.63 36.07
N GLY A 127 -10.68 14.98 34.76
CA GLY A 127 -9.53 14.55 34.00
C GLY A 127 -9.65 14.42 32.48
N ASP A 128 -10.79 14.72 31.86
CA ASP A 128 -10.89 14.67 30.40
C ASP A 128 -10.50 16.04 29.78
N ILE A 129 -9.20 16.33 29.72
CA ILE A 129 -8.69 17.37 28.82
C ILE A 129 -8.63 16.73 27.45
N GLN A 130 -9.61 17.02 26.60
CA GLN A 130 -9.60 16.68 25.19
C GLN A 130 -8.65 17.64 24.47
N SER A 131 -7.57 17.13 23.89
CA SER A 131 -6.75 17.88 22.96
C SER A 131 -7.56 18.15 21.68
N GLU A 132 -7.44 19.35 21.11
CA GLU A 132 -8.09 19.69 19.83
C GLU A 132 -7.47 18.89 18.66
N ASN A 133 -6.21 18.51 18.75
CA ASN A 133 -5.45 17.89 17.67
C ASN A 133 -5.22 16.38 17.83
N PHE A 134 -5.31 15.83 19.05
CA PHE A 134 -4.96 14.44 19.33
C PHE A 134 -6.04 13.70 20.09
N GLN A 135 -6.23 12.43 19.75
CA GLN A 135 -7.21 11.55 20.36
C GLN A 135 -6.51 10.49 21.23
N LEU A 136 -6.87 10.43 22.50
CA LEU A 136 -6.50 9.34 23.38
C LEU A 136 -7.51 8.19 23.23
N ILE A 137 -7.02 7.01 22.92
CA ILE A 137 -7.79 5.77 22.86
C ILE A 137 -7.53 5.02 24.16
N GLN A 138 -8.55 4.94 25.01
CA GLN A 138 -8.54 4.07 26.19
C GLN A 138 -9.28 2.76 25.86
N ASN A 139 -8.86 1.65 26.45
CA ASN A 139 -9.49 0.33 26.27
C ASN A 139 -9.58 -0.11 24.80
N SER A 140 -8.43 -0.25 24.14
CA SER A 140 -8.37 -0.79 22.79
C SER A 140 -8.99 -2.19 22.73
N THR A 141 -9.88 -2.43 21.77
CA THR A 141 -10.45 -3.77 21.49
C THR A 141 -9.50 -4.69 20.73
N TYR A 142 -8.39 -4.14 20.23
CA TYR A 142 -7.36 -4.88 19.52
C TYR A 142 -6.43 -5.60 20.50
N THR A 143 -6.18 -6.90 20.26
CA THR A 143 -5.24 -7.73 21.02
C THR A 143 -4.29 -8.45 20.06
N PHE A 144 -3.28 -9.13 20.56
CA PHE A 144 -2.38 -9.93 19.74
C PHE A 144 -3.06 -11.09 18.98
N ASN A 145 -4.30 -11.46 19.36
CA ASN A 145 -5.12 -12.39 18.60
C ASN A 145 -5.53 -11.86 17.21
N ASN A 146 -5.50 -10.55 17.02
CA ASN A 146 -5.79 -9.91 15.72
C ASN A 146 -4.57 -9.93 14.77
N ILE A 147 -3.40 -10.43 15.22
CA ILE A 147 -2.17 -10.49 14.44
C ILE A 147 -1.77 -11.95 14.26
N GLY A 148 -1.73 -12.40 12.99
CA GLY A 148 -1.21 -13.73 12.67
C GLY A 148 0.31 -13.77 12.72
N GLY A 149 0.87 -14.77 13.44
CA GLY A 149 2.30 -15.00 13.54
C GLY A 149 3.08 -13.89 14.26
N TYR A 150 4.35 -13.71 13.88
CA TYR A 150 5.28 -12.74 14.46
C TYR A 150 5.52 -12.93 15.98
N GLU A 151 5.52 -14.17 16.47
CA GLU A 151 5.56 -14.49 17.89
C GLU A 151 6.81 -13.93 18.61
N SER A 152 7.98 -13.95 17.95
CA SER A 152 9.20 -13.35 18.50
C SER A 152 9.05 -11.83 18.72
N ILE A 153 8.36 -11.13 17.80
CA ILE A 153 8.11 -9.69 17.90
C ILE A 153 7.10 -9.41 19.03
N LYS A 154 6.04 -10.20 19.12
CA LYS A 154 5.06 -10.08 20.23
C LYS A 154 5.73 -10.29 21.59
N GLN A 155 6.60 -11.31 21.72
CA GLN A 155 7.37 -11.53 22.95
C GLN A 155 8.28 -10.36 23.30
N GLU A 156 8.96 -9.79 22.30
CA GLU A 156 9.84 -8.64 22.48
C GLU A 156 9.06 -7.40 22.95
N LEU A 157 7.86 -7.17 22.41
CA LEU A 157 6.95 -6.12 22.87
C LEU A 157 6.46 -6.38 24.30
N MET A 158 6.12 -7.62 24.64
CA MET A 158 5.70 -7.97 26.00
C MET A 158 6.82 -7.79 27.04
N GLN A 159 8.09 -8.00 26.68
CA GLN A 159 9.21 -7.65 27.55
C GLN A 159 9.28 -6.13 27.79
N CYS A 160 9.02 -5.31 26.77
CA CYS A 160 8.92 -3.86 26.95
C CYS A 160 7.74 -3.50 27.86
N ALA A 161 6.60 -4.19 27.74
CA ALA A 161 5.44 -4.00 28.61
C ALA A 161 5.75 -4.30 30.08
N ASP A 162 6.43 -5.42 30.38
CA ASP A 162 6.83 -5.76 31.75
C ASP A 162 7.69 -4.66 32.40
N ILE A 163 8.62 -4.10 31.61
CA ILE A 163 9.44 -2.99 32.06
C ILE A 163 8.61 -1.73 32.35
N LEU A 164 7.60 -1.43 31.52
CA LEU A 164 6.73 -0.27 31.68
C LEU A 164 5.82 -0.39 32.91
N VAL A 165 5.19 -1.55 33.08
CA VAL A 165 4.24 -1.81 34.15
C VAL A 165 4.96 -2.00 35.48
N ASN A 166 6.09 -2.68 35.48
CA ASN A 166 6.86 -3.05 36.70
C ASN A 166 8.14 -2.21 36.87
N TYR A 167 8.14 -0.94 36.45
CA TYR A 167 9.33 -0.09 36.44
C TYR A 167 10.07 -0.02 37.79
N THR A 168 9.36 -0.09 38.90
CA THR A 168 9.94 -0.06 40.27
C THR A 168 10.84 -1.27 40.54
N LYS A 169 10.54 -2.43 39.96
CA LYS A 169 11.37 -3.64 40.03
C LYS A 169 12.72 -3.41 39.37
N TYR A 170 12.71 -2.82 38.16
CA TYR A 170 13.92 -2.58 37.37
C TYR A 170 14.76 -1.41 37.92
N ALA A 171 14.12 -0.37 38.45
CA ALA A 171 14.79 0.77 39.05
C ALA A 171 15.70 0.39 40.23
N LYS A 172 15.35 -0.65 41.01
CA LYS A 172 16.17 -1.16 42.11
C LYS A 172 17.53 -1.68 41.66
N TYR A 173 17.65 -2.12 40.42
CA TYR A 173 18.90 -2.66 39.88
C TYR A 173 19.65 -1.65 39.01
N ASN A 174 19.25 -0.38 39.04
CA ASN A 174 19.82 0.70 38.23
C ASN A 174 19.83 0.38 36.71
N VAL A 175 18.83 -0.41 36.23
CA VAL A 175 18.67 -0.75 34.83
C VAL A 175 18.06 0.42 34.09
N ARG A 176 18.66 0.78 32.97
CA ARG A 176 18.11 1.81 32.10
C ARG A 176 16.88 1.27 31.37
N ILE A 177 15.76 1.94 31.55
CA ILE A 177 14.49 1.59 30.91
C ILE A 177 14.46 2.21 29.52
N PRO A 178 14.17 1.45 28.45
CA PRO A 178 14.00 2.00 27.12
C PRO A 178 12.81 2.97 27.09
N LYS A 179 13.01 4.14 26.47
CA LYS A 179 11.96 5.15 26.33
C LYS A 179 11.06 4.92 25.12
N GLY A 180 11.51 4.14 24.16
CA GLY A 180 10.73 3.84 22.97
C GLY A 180 11.38 2.81 22.06
N ILE A 181 10.61 2.43 21.04
CA ILE A 181 11.01 1.49 20.00
C ILE A 181 10.68 2.06 18.62
N ILE A 182 11.43 1.62 17.60
CA ILE A 182 11.10 1.83 16.19
C ILE A 182 10.67 0.49 15.60
N LEU A 183 9.47 0.47 15.00
CA LEU A 183 9.02 -0.59 14.13
C LEU A 183 9.41 -0.24 12.69
N GLU A 184 10.39 -0.93 12.14
CA GLU A 184 10.85 -0.72 10.78
C GLU A 184 10.48 -1.88 9.87
N GLY A 185 10.34 -1.62 8.57
CA GLY A 185 10.11 -2.69 7.58
C GLY A 185 9.22 -2.23 6.41
N PRO A 186 9.02 -3.11 5.42
CA PRO A 186 8.22 -2.80 4.25
C PRO A 186 6.78 -2.39 4.59
N PRO A 187 6.11 -1.61 3.71
CA PRO A 187 4.72 -1.23 3.92
C PRO A 187 3.79 -2.45 3.88
N GLY A 188 2.66 -2.37 4.58
CA GLY A 188 1.64 -3.42 4.59
C GLY A 188 1.92 -4.62 5.50
N ASN A 189 2.96 -4.60 6.33
CA ASN A 189 3.28 -5.69 7.26
C ASN A 189 2.74 -5.47 8.69
N GLY A 190 1.77 -4.57 8.85
CA GLY A 190 1.02 -4.43 10.11
C GLY A 190 1.73 -3.68 11.22
N LYS A 191 2.72 -2.80 10.93
CA LYS A 191 3.41 -1.99 11.96
C LYS A 191 2.42 -1.21 12.83
N THR A 192 1.48 -0.49 12.22
CA THR A 192 0.44 0.28 12.91
C THR A 192 -0.51 -0.64 13.70
N LEU A 193 -0.89 -1.79 13.13
CA LEU A 193 -1.72 -2.78 13.80
C LEU A 193 -1.00 -3.37 15.02
N MET A 194 0.30 -3.68 14.90
CA MET A 194 1.13 -4.20 15.98
C MET A 194 1.14 -3.26 17.19
N ALA A 195 1.32 -1.95 16.95
CA ALA A 195 1.30 -0.95 18.01
C ALA A 195 -0.08 -0.84 18.70
N LYS A 196 -1.18 -0.89 17.91
CA LYS A 196 -2.55 -0.90 18.44
C LYS A 196 -2.83 -2.13 19.28
N CYS A 197 -2.46 -3.31 18.79
CA CYS A 197 -2.65 -4.56 19.49
C CYS A 197 -1.80 -4.62 20.77
N PHE A 198 -0.59 -4.11 20.72
CA PHE A 198 0.27 -4.03 21.90
C PHE A 198 -0.36 -3.17 23.00
N SER A 199 -0.89 -1.99 22.66
CA SER A 199 -1.55 -1.14 23.67
C SER A 199 -2.79 -1.79 24.28
N GLY A 200 -3.58 -2.51 23.48
CA GLY A 200 -4.75 -3.22 23.96
C GLY A 200 -4.43 -4.46 24.79
N GLU A 201 -3.36 -5.19 24.43
CA GLU A 201 -2.89 -6.35 25.20
C GLU A 201 -2.49 -5.98 26.64
N ILE A 202 -1.85 -4.81 26.80
CA ILE A 202 -1.41 -4.33 28.13
C ILE A 202 -2.40 -3.34 28.78
N ASN A 203 -3.51 -3.05 28.10
CA ASN A 203 -4.55 -2.13 28.57
C ASN A 203 -4.03 -0.76 29.01
N ILE A 204 -3.21 -0.14 28.17
CA ILE A 204 -2.61 1.19 28.39
C ILE A 204 -3.15 2.18 27.36
N GLY A 205 -3.30 3.45 27.77
CA GLY A 205 -3.72 4.54 26.89
C GLY A 205 -2.86 4.63 25.61
N PHE A 206 -3.49 4.90 24.46
CA PHE A 206 -2.84 4.92 23.16
C PHE A 206 -3.18 6.22 22.40
N ILE A 207 -2.15 6.97 22.03
CA ILE A 207 -2.29 8.22 21.25
C ILE A 207 -1.66 8.00 19.89
N PRO A 208 -2.45 7.66 18.85
CA PRO A 208 -1.95 7.51 17.48
C PRO A 208 -1.82 8.87 16.81
N VAL A 209 -0.66 9.12 16.22
CA VAL A 209 -0.39 10.31 15.40
C VAL A 209 0.37 9.91 14.13
N SER A 210 0.23 10.70 13.06
CA SER A 210 1.08 10.57 11.88
C SER A 210 2.17 11.63 11.92
N GLY A 211 3.40 11.27 11.55
CA GLY A 211 4.51 12.23 11.41
C GLY A 211 4.18 13.39 10.46
N ALA A 212 3.33 13.15 9.46
CA ALA A 212 2.86 14.18 8.54
C ALA A 212 1.99 15.27 9.21
N GLN A 213 1.34 14.98 10.35
CA GLN A 213 0.53 15.97 11.07
C GLN A 213 1.35 17.12 11.69
N PHE A 214 2.66 16.92 11.81
CA PHE A 214 3.58 17.93 12.34
C PHE A 214 4.23 18.78 11.24
N GLN A 215 4.01 18.46 9.98
CA GLN A 215 4.50 19.24 8.85
C GLN A 215 3.53 20.39 8.57
N GLU A 216 3.97 21.62 8.83
CA GLU A 216 3.18 22.83 8.65
C GLU A 216 3.97 23.87 7.86
N LYS A 217 3.27 24.84 7.26
CA LYS A 217 3.90 25.93 6.53
C LYS A 217 4.42 27.05 7.46
N TYR A 218 3.84 27.15 8.66
CA TYR A 218 4.14 28.22 9.60
C TYR A 218 5.12 27.77 10.69
N VAL A 219 6.19 28.53 10.86
CA VAL A 219 7.25 28.23 11.81
C VAL A 219 6.71 28.14 13.25
N GLY A 220 7.05 27.08 13.95
CA GLY A 220 6.70 26.85 15.35
C GLY A 220 5.39 26.11 15.62
N VAL A 221 4.51 25.94 14.62
CA VAL A 221 3.25 25.19 14.77
C VAL A 221 3.52 23.72 15.04
N GLY A 222 4.41 23.09 14.27
CA GLY A 222 4.82 21.70 14.47
C GLY A 222 5.41 21.47 15.86
N ALA A 223 6.29 22.34 16.32
CA ALA A 223 6.86 22.28 17.66
C ALA A 223 5.80 22.46 18.77
N SER A 224 4.82 23.33 18.56
CA SER A 224 3.69 23.50 19.51
C SER A 224 2.83 22.23 19.60
N ARG A 225 2.55 21.55 18.47
CA ARG A 225 1.82 20.28 18.46
C ARG A 225 2.59 19.16 19.17
N ILE A 226 3.91 19.10 19.02
CA ILE A 226 4.74 18.14 19.78
C ILE A 226 4.56 18.36 21.28
N ARG A 227 4.65 19.60 21.76
CA ARG A 227 4.42 19.92 23.19
C ARG A 227 3.03 19.52 23.65
N GLU A 228 1.99 19.83 22.88
CA GLU A 228 0.61 19.43 23.16
C GLU A 228 0.47 17.90 23.28
N LEU A 229 1.03 17.14 22.33
CA LEU A 229 1.03 15.68 22.32
C LEU A 229 1.65 15.11 23.61
N PHE A 230 2.82 15.62 24.00
CA PHE A 230 3.53 15.13 25.17
C PHE A 230 2.88 15.57 26.49
N ASN A 231 2.23 16.74 26.52
CA ASN A 231 1.43 17.17 27.67
C ASN A 231 0.21 16.25 27.85
N LEU A 232 -0.54 15.96 26.76
CA LEU A 232 -1.65 15.02 26.79
C LEU A 232 -1.20 13.63 27.28
N ALA A 233 -0.04 13.14 26.82
CA ALA A 233 0.51 11.87 27.29
C ALA A 233 0.89 11.89 28.77
N THR A 234 1.46 13.00 29.28
CA THR A 234 1.86 13.16 30.68
C THR A 234 0.67 13.16 31.63
N GLU A 235 -0.45 13.72 31.19
CA GLU A 235 -1.69 13.76 31.97
C GLU A 235 -2.42 12.42 32.02
N ASN A 236 -2.11 11.51 31.06
CA ASN A 236 -2.78 10.22 30.88
C ASN A 236 -1.82 9.03 31.06
N VAL A 237 -0.86 9.12 31.93
CA VAL A 237 0.07 8.02 32.23
C VAL A 237 -0.59 6.88 33.01
N PRO A 238 -0.30 5.58 32.68
CA PRO A 238 0.64 5.11 31.68
C PRO A 238 0.04 5.17 30.26
N CYS A 239 0.86 5.57 29.27
CA CYS A 239 0.39 5.84 27.93
C CYS A 239 1.45 5.54 26.86
N ILE A 240 1.01 5.12 25.69
CA ILE A 240 1.83 4.90 24.50
C ILE A 240 1.54 6.02 23.49
N ILE A 241 2.57 6.73 23.08
CA ILE A 241 2.55 7.62 21.91
C ILE A 241 2.99 6.78 20.70
N PHE A 242 2.13 6.66 19.71
CA PHE A 242 2.46 5.99 18.46
C PHE A 242 2.58 7.02 17.32
N ILE A 243 3.76 7.09 16.71
CA ILE A 243 4.05 8.01 15.59
C ILE A 243 4.23 7.17 14.34
N ASP A 244 3.20 7.17 13.47
CA ASP A 244 3.31 6.53 12.15
C ASP A 244 4.05 7.45 11.17
N GLU A 245 4.71 6.87 10.17
CA GLU A 245 5.51 7.60 9.20
C GLU A 245 6.53 8.55 9.88
N LEU A 246 7.25 8.02 10.87
CA LEU A 246 8.21 8.80 11.65
C LEU A 246 9.27 9.50 10.77
N ASP A 247 9.57 8.96 9.58
CA ASP A 247 10.48 9.54 8.61
C ASP A 247 9.98 10.88 8.03
N ALA A 248 8.67 11.15 8.09
CA ALA A 248 8.13 12.46 7.73
C ALA A 248 8.53 13.56 8.73
N LEU A 249 8.70 13.20 10.00
CA LEU A 249 9.09 14.11 11.10
C LEU A 249 10.59 14.08 11.39
N GLY A 250 11.19 12.91 11.32
CA GLY A 250 12.54 12.62 11.79
C GLY A 250 13.61 12.55 10.70
N ARG A 251 13.44 13.19 9.56
CA ARG A 251 14.37 13.12 8.42
C ARG A 251 15.72 13.76 8.73
N LYS A 252 16.80 13.15 8.21
CA LYS A 252 18.18 13.72 8.24
C LYS A 252 18.20 15.13 7.69
N ARG A 253 18.97 16.01 8.33
CA ARG A 253 19.18 17.38 7.88
C ARG A 253 19.88 17.38 6.53
N SER A 254 19.34 18.10 5.56
CA SER A 254 20.02 18.32 4.29
C SER A 254 21.05 19.44 4.43
N SER A 255 22.18 19.32 3.74
CA SER A 255 23.23 20.34 3.73
C SER A 255 22.86 21.61 2.93
N ASP A 256 21.71 21.62 2.27
CA ASP A 256 21.24 22.77 1.48
C ASP A 256 20.74 23.88 2.39
N GLN A 257 21.32 25.06 2.24
CA GLN A 257 21.07 26.27 3.06
C GLN A 257 19.63 26.81 3.01
N ASN A 258 18.76 26.28 2.17
CA ASN A 258 17.34 26.63 2.07
C ASN A 258 16.40 25.56 2.69
N SER A 259 16.94 24.58 3.41
CA SER A 259 16.13 23.53 4.01
C SER A 259 15.39 24.05 5.24
N ASN A 260 14.11 23.85 5.22
CA ASN A 260 13.03 24.09 6.15
C ASN A 260 13.45 24.22 7.63
N THR A 261 13.71 25.45 8.09
CA THR A 261 13.95 25.79 9.50
C THR A 261 12.83 25.29 10.43
N GLU A 262 11.62 25.13 9.92
CA GLU A 262 10.48 24.60 10.64
C GLU A 262 10.62 23.12 10.97
N HIS A 263 11.02 22.31 9.98
CA HIS A 263 11.22 20.87 10.17
C HIS A 263 12.30 20.60 11.24
N ASP A 264 13.41 21.34 11.20
CA ASP A 264 14.46 21.24 12.20
C ASP A 264 13.98 21.68 13.59
N SER A 265 13.14 22.70 13.68
CA SER A 265 12.54 23.17 14.94
C SER A 265 11.63 22.09 15.53
N THR A 266 10.79 21.47 14.72
CA THR A 266 9.87 20.42 15.14
C THR A 266 10.62 19.16 15.58
N LEU A 267 11.64 18.74 14.83
CA LEU A 267 12.51 17.64 15.21
C LEU A 267 13.25 17.90 16.52
N ASN A 268 13.81 19.11 16.68
CA ASN A 268 14.49 19.48 17.94
C ASN A 268 13.53 19.44 19.13
N GLU A 269 12.28 19.91 18.97
CA GLU A 269 11.27 19.84 20.03
C GLU A 269 10.94 18.39 20.41
N LEU A 270 10.83 17.48 19.41
CA LEU A 270 10.68 16.05 19.67
C LEU A 270 11.85 15.50 20.48
N LEU A 271 13.09 15.84 20.08
CA LEU A 271 14.30 15.39 20.76
C LEU A 271 14.36 15.90 22.20
N VAL A 272 14.02 17.18 22.46
CA VAL A 272 13.96 17.79 23.79
C VAL A 272 12.94 17.08 24.68
N ASN A 273 11.75 16.79 24.14
CA ASN A 273 10.73 16.06 24.89
C ASN A 273 11.19 14.62 25.18
N LEU A 274 11.78 13.90 24.22
CA LEU A 274 12.35 12.57 24.45
C LEU A 274 13.47 12.58 25.51
N ASP A 275 14.31 13.61 25.53
CA ASP A 275 15.39 13.74 26.56
C ASP A 275 14.83 14.14 27.93
N GLY A 276 13.84 15.03 27.97
CA GLY A 276 13.22 15.54 29.17
C GLY A 276 12.44 14.51 29.99
N PHE A 277 12.02 13.41 29.34
CA PHE A 277 11.36 12.33 30.07
C PHE A 277 12.34 11.56 30.95
N LYS A 278 12.08 11.58 32.23
CA LYS A 278 12.60 10.53 33.12
C LYS A 278 11.85 9.24 32.72
N SER A 279 12.58 8.16 32.52
CA SER A 279 12.02 6.83 32.22
C SER A 279 10.98 6.31 33.23
N ALA A 280 10.80 7.02 34.33
CA ALA A 280 9.83 6.74 35.38
C ALA A 280 8.43 7.35 35.14
N ASN A 281 8.22 8.08 34.03
CA ASN A 281 6.96 8.83 33.84
C ASN A 281 5.85 8.02 33.18
N GLY A 282 6.04 6.73 32.87
CA GLY A 282 4.99 5.87 32.31
C GLY A 282 4.59 6.18 30.86
N ILE A 283 5.40 6.96 30.12
CA ILE A 283 5.20 7.23 28.69
C ILE A 283 6.17 6.38 27.89
N PHE A 284 5.66 5.75 26.82
CA PHE A 284 6.43 4.95 25.91
C PHE A 284 6.17 5.38 24.46
N VAL A 285 7.22 5.62 23.69
CA VAL A 285 7.10 6.10 22.31
C VAL A 285 7.34 4.94 21.32
N ILE A 286 6.41 4.71 20.43
CA ILE A 286 6.55 3.75 19.33
C ILE A 286 6.54 4.51 18.02
N GLY A 287 7.69 4.53 17.33
CA GLY A 287 7.77 5.06 15.96
C GLY A 287 7.59 3.95 14.93
N ALA A 288 6.88 4.21 13.85
CA ALA A 288 6.84 3.32 12.69
C ALA A 288 7.39 4.01 11.44
N THR A 289 8.21 3.31 10.67
CA THR A 289 8.78 3.85 9.43
C THR A 289 9.01 2.74 8.40
N ASN A 290 8.88 3.09 7.12
CA ASN A 290 9.31 2.24 6.00
C ASN A 290 10.76 2.52 5.58
N ARG A 291 11.36 3.61 6.07
CA ARG A 291 12.65 4.13 5.62
C ARG A 291 13.51 4.61 6.79
N VAL A 292 13.99 3.67 7.57
CA VAL A 292 14.88 3.96 8.72
C VAL A 292 16.18 4.67 8.29
N ASP A 293 16.63 4.42 7.05
CA ASP A 293 17.79 5.07 6.43
C ASP A 293 17.69 6.59 6.35
N LEU A 294 16.48 7.14 6.30
CA LEU A 294 16.21 8.57 6.26
C LEU A 294 16.18 9.23 7.64
N LEU A 295 16.03 8.45 8.72
CA LEU A 295 15.92 9.02 10.07
C LEU A 295 17.21 9.68 10.54
N ASP A 296 17.06 10.81 11.25
CA ASP A 296 18.18 11.46 11.93
C ASP A 296 18.74 10.53 13.02
N SER A 297 20.04 10.38 13.01
CA SER A 297 20.76 9.54 13.97
C SER A 297 20.52 9.95 15.44
N ALA A 298 20.16 11.22 15.68
CA ALA A 298 19.85 11.73 17.01
C ALA A 298 18.60 11.09 17.63
N LEU A 299 17.61 10.69 16.82
CA LEU A 299 16.41 10.01 17.31
C LEU A 299 16.70 8.60 17.83
N ILE A 300 17.62 7.90 17.18
CA ILE A 300 17.96 6.49 17.45
C ILE A 300 19.17 6.33 18.37
N ARG A 301 19.57 7.42 19.05
CA ARG A 301 20.64 7.34 20.08
C ARG A 301 20.09 6.74 21.37
N PRO A 302 20.94 5.95 22.07
CA PRO A 302 20.61 5.45 23.39
C PRO A 302 20.16 6.56 24.33
N GLY A 303 18.96 6.42 24.95
CA GLY A 303 18.32 7.41 25.80
C GLY A 303 17.11 8.09 25.21
N ARG A 304 16.82 7.83 23.95
CA ARG A 304 15.64 8.34 23.20
C ARG A 304 14.82 7.17 22.72
N ILE A 305 14.99 6.73 21.48
CA ILE A 305 14.38 5.52 20.97
C ILE A 305 15.46 4.44 20.90
N ASP A 306 15.49 3.62 21.94
CA ASP A 306 16.65 2.76 22.21
C ASP A 306 16.65 1.47 21.39
N LYS A 307 15.47 1.03 20.91
CA LYS A 307 15.27 -0.30 20.35
C LYS A 307 14.69 -0.23 18.94
N LYS A 308 15.15 -1.14 18.07
CA LYS A 308 14.62 -1.29 16.74
C LYS A 308 14.09 -2.70 16.55
N ILE A 309 12.88 -2.83 16.01
CA ILE A 309 12.27 -4.10 15.69
C ILE A 309 11.95 -4.09 14.19
N TYR A 310 12.52 -5.04 13.46
CA TYR A 310 12.27 -5.19 12.03
C TYR A 310 11.09 -6.12 11.80
N ILE A 311 10.05 -5.61 11.10
CA ILE A 311 8.86 -6.36 10.69
C ILE A 311 8.96 -6.59 9.18
N GLY A 312 9.57 -7.71 8.79
CA GLY A 312 9.71 -8.11 7.39
C GLY A 312 8.41 -8.68 6.81
N ASN A 313 8.48 -9.07 5.52
CA ASN A 313 7.39 -9.82 4.91
C ASN A 313 7.15 -11.13 5.68
N PRO A 314 5.90 -11.58 5.80
CA PRO A 314 5.55 -12.75 6.59
C PRO A 314 6.18 -14.02 5.97
N ASP A 315 6.80 -14.84 6.81
CA ASP A 315 7.27 -16.16 6.45
C ASP A 315 6.09 -17.14 6.24
N LYS A 316 6.38 -18.37 5.91
CA LYS A 316 5.37 -19.38 5.58
C LYS A 316 4.35 -19.59 6.71
N GLU A 317 4.83 -19.72 7.94
CA GLU A 317 3.97 -19.95 9.11
C GLU A 317 3.17 -18.69 9.46
N THR A 318 3.78 -17.52 9.43
CA THR A 318 3.10 -16.24 9.62
C THR A 318 2.00 -16.02 8.57
N ARG A 319 2.26 -16.34 7.27
CA ARG A 319 1.22 -16.26 6.24
C ARG A 319 0.05 -17.20 6.52
N LYS A 320 0.34 -18.41 7.00
CA LYS A 320 -0.69 -19.36 7.39
C LYS A 320 -1.61 -18.82 8.47
N ASP A 321 -1.05 -18.16 9.48
CA ASP A 321 -1.82 -17.58 10.57
C ASP A 321 -2.58 -16.32 10.14
N ILE A 322 -1.99 -15.47 9.30
CA ILE A 322 -2.68 -14.32 8.69
C ILE A 322 -3.87 -14.80 7.85
N LEU A 323 -3.70 -15.83 7.02
CA LEU A 323 -4.77 -16.43 6.22
C LEU A 323 -5.91 -16.95 7.10
N LYS A 324 -5.62 -17.64 8.21
CA LYS A 324 -6.65 -18.13 9.14
C LYS A 324 -7.50 -16.98 9.71
N ILE A 325 -6.86 -15.87 10.09
CA ILE A 325 -7.57 -14.70 10.62
C ILE A 325 -8.50 -14.09 9.57
N HIS A 326 -8.00 -13.87 8.36
CA HIS A 326 -8.76 -13.19 7.31
C HIS A 326 -9.75 -14.08 6.56
N LEU A 327 -9.68 -15.41 6.72
CA LEU A 327 -10.67 -16.37 6.22
C LEU A 327 -11.93 -16.47 7.08
N VAL A 328 -11.91 -15.94 8.30
CA VAL A 328 -13.09 -15.94 9.17
C VAL A 328 -14.27 -15.30 8.44
N ASN A 329 -15.41 -16.02 8.40
CA ASN A 329 -16.63 -15.61 7.70
C ASN A 329 -16.49 -15.44 6.16
N LYS A 330 -15.47 -16.01 5.54
CA LYS A 330 -15.32 -16.06 4.08
C LYS A 330 -15.37 -17.52 3.63
N PRO A 331 -16.50 -18.02 3.11
CA PRO A 331 -16.62 -19.40 2.63
C PRO A 331 -15.70 -19.64 1.42
N ILE A 332 -14.85 -20.66 1.53
CA ILE A 332 -13.99 -21.13 0.45
C ILE A 332 -14.38 -22.56 0.05
N GLU A 333 -14.21 -22.91 -1.21
CA GLU A 333 -14.44 -24.26 -1.70
C GLU A 333 -13.49 -25.26 -1.03
N SER A 334 -13.94 -26.49 -0.79
CA SER A 334 -13.16 -27.55 -0.14
C SER A 334 -11.89 -27.94 -0.91
N SER A 335 -11.81 -27.64 -2.20
CA SER A 335 -10.64 -27.82 -3.06
C SER A 335 -9.50 -26.83 -2.72
N ILE A 336 -9.80 -25.73 -2.03
CA ILE A 336 -8.82 -24.72 -1.64
C ILE A 336 -8.32 -25.04 -0.23
N THR A 337 -7.11 -25.54 -0.15
CA THR A 337 -6.45 -25.77 1.13
C THR A 337 -5.70 -24.54 1.61
N ILE A 338 -5.51 -24.39 2.93
CA ILE A 338 -4.70 -23.30 3.47
C ILE A 338 -3.28 -23.35 2.91
N ASP A 339 -2.72 -24.53 2.74
CA ASP A 339 -1.36 -24.71 2.20
C ASP A 339 -1.27 -24.23 0.74
N TYR A 340 -2.33 -24.42 -0.07
CA TYR A 340 -2.40 -23.84 -1.41
C TYR A 340 -2.36 -22.29 -1.36
N LEU A 341 -3.13 -21.68 -0.46
CA LEU A 341 -3.14 -20.23 -0.29
C LEU A 341 -1.79 -19.70 0.22
N VAL A 342 -1.13 -20.42 1.10
CA VAL A 342 0.22 -20.10 1.60
C VAL A 342 1.25 -20.10 0.48
N GLU A 343 1.21 -21.08 -0.42
CA GLU A 343 2.12 -21.12 -1.58
C GLU A 343 1.79 -19.98 -2.57
N LEU A 344 0.51 -19.74 -2.86
CA LEU A 344 0.07 -18.68 -3.76
C LEU A 344 0.45 -17.27 -3.27
N THR A 345 0.42 -17.06 -1.96
CA THR A 345 0.73 -15.76 -1.33
C THR A 345 2.21 -15.59 -0.97
N ASN A 346 3.08 -16.39 -1.56
CA ASN A 346 4.51 -16.26 -1.31
C ASN A 346 5.02 -14.87 -1.72
N GLY A 347 5.72 -14.20 -0.80
CA GLY A 347 6.21 -12.82 -0.97
C GLY A 347 5.18 -11.72 -0.71
N PHE A 348 3.91 -12.05 -0.46
CA PHE A 348 2.88 -11.05 -0.14
C PHE A 348 3.08 -10.49 1.26
N SER A 349 2.81 -9.20 1.42
CA SER A 349 2.65 -8.57 2.72
C SER A 349 1.32 -8.96 3.37
N GLY A 350 1.18 -8.74 4.68
CA GLY A 350 -0.08 -9.00 5.38
C GLY A 350 -1.28 -8.29 4.76
N ALA A 351 -1.10 -7.02 4.38
CA ALA A 351 -2.15 -6.22 3.72
C ALA A 351 -2.52 -6.77 2.33
N GLN A 352 -1.56 -7.34 1.58
CA GLN A 352 -1.86 -7.96 0.29
C GLN A 352 -2.65 -9.27 0.47
N ILE A 353 -2.37 -10.05 1.52
CA ILE A 353 -3.13 -11.27 1.86
C ILE A 353 -4.56 -10.92 2.27
N GLU A 354 -4.74 -9.93 3.12
CA GLU A 354 -6.05 -9.39 3.50
C GLU A 354 -6.84 -8.94 2.27
N ASN A 355 -6.21 -8.11 1.42
CA ASN A 355 -6.82 -7.59 0.20
C ASN A 355 -7.21 -8.72 -0.77
N LEU A 356 -6.37 -9.75 -0.93
CA LEU A 356 -6.65 -10.91 -1.77
C LEU A 356 -7.98 -11.58 -1.36
N LEU A 357 -8.11 -11.90 -0.10
CA LEU A 357 -9.30 -12.60 0.41
C LEU A 357 -10.55 -11.71 0.41
N ASN A 358 -10.37 -10.42 0.67
CA ASN A 358 -11.47 -9.45 0.63
C ASN A 358 -11.98 -9.22 -0.79
N GLU A 359 -11.08 -8.94 -1.74
CA GLU A 359 -11.43 -8.75 -3.14
C GLU A 359 -11.99 -10.02 -3.77
N ALA A 360 -11.48 -11.21 -3.43
CA ALA A 360 -12.04 -12.46 -3.89
C ALA A 360 -13.49 -12.65 -3.43
N MET A 361 -13.79 -12.35 -2.16
CA MET A 361 -15.16 -12.44 -1.66
C MET A 361 -16.09 -11.40 -2.32
N LEU A 362 -15.62 -10.16 -2.48
CA LEU A 362 -16.37 -9.12 -3.19
C LEU A 362 -16.62 -9.51 -4.66
N TYR A 363 -15.66 -10.12 -5.33
CA TYR A 363 -15.80 -10.59 -6.71
C TYR A 363 -16.90 -11.65 -6.84
N VAL A 364 -16.91 -12.63 -5.94
CA VAL A 364 -17.89 -13.71 -5.88
C VAL A 364 -19.30 -13.17 -5.58
N LEU A 365 -19.44 -12.28 -4.60
CA LEU A 365 -20.72 -11.67 -4.24
C LEU A 365 -21.31 -10.83 -5.39
N ARG A 366 -20.49 -10.12 -6.17
CA ARG A 366 -20.94 -9.40 -7.38
C ARG A 366 -21.51 -10.32 -8.45
N GLN A 367 -21.13 -11.59 -8.44
CA GLN A 367 -21.67 -12.62 -9.33
C GLN A 367 -22.87 -13.38 -8.73
N ASN A 368 -23.39 -12.93 -7.59
CA ASN A 368 -24.44 -13.61 -6.82
C ASN A 368 -24.06 -15.05 -6.40
N ARG A 369 -22.76 -15.29 -6.20
CA ARG A 369 -22.23 -16.52 -5.60
C ARG A 369 -21.85 -16.25 -4.15
N PHE A 370 -21.76 -17.29 -3.32
CA PHE A 370 -21.51 -17.16 -1.88
C PHE A 370 -20.24 -17.89 -1.42
N GLN A 371 -19.51 -18.50 -2.34
CA GLN A 371 -18.34 -19.30 -2.04
C GLN A 371 -17.23 -18.99 -3.05
N ILE A 372 -16.02 -18.79 -2.55
CA ILE A 372 -14.83 -18.49 -3.34
C ILE A 372 -14.30 -19.81 -3.91
N ASP A 373 -14.09 -19.88 -5.22
CA ASP A 373 -13.44 -20.98 -5.88
C ASP A 373 -11.96 -20.68 -6.20
N LYS A 374 -11.23 -21.69 -6.67
CA LYS A 374 -9.80 -21.58 -6.98
C LYS A 374 -9.52 -20.60 -8.12
N THR A 375 -10.45 -20.49 -9.07
CA THR A 375 -10.34 -19.57 -10.22
C THR A 375 -10.44 -18.12 -9.75
N ASP A 376 -11.38 -17.82 -8.84
CA ASP A 376 -11.57 -16.49 -8.27
C ASP A 376 -10.29 -16.00 -7.58
N ILE A 377 -9.70 -16.85 -6.73
CA ILE A 377 -8.45 -16.53 -6.02
C ILE A 377 -7.32 -16.22 -7.01
N ASN A 378 -7.15 -17.03 -8.05
CA ASN A 378 -6.11 -16.80 -9.05
C ASN A 378 -6.33 -15.51 -9.84
N ILE A 379 -7.56 -15.21 -10.24
CA ILE A 379 -7.91 -13.96 -10.93
C ILE A 379 -7.53 -12.75 -10.06
N ILE A 380 -7.90 -12.78 -8.78
CA ILE A 380 -7.62 -11.67 -7.88
C ILE A 380 -6.13 -11.58 -7.53
N ALA A 381 -5.44 -12.70 -7.31
CA ALA A 381 -3.99 -12.70 -7.09
C ALA A 381 -3.25 -12.05 -8.28
N ASN A 382 -3.64 -12.39 -9.51
CA ASN A 382 -3.07 -11.77 -10.70
C ASN A 382 -3.36 -10.25 -10.76
N ARG A 383 -4.57 -9.82 -10.36
CA ARG A 383 -4.91 -8.38 -10.29
C ARG A 383 -4.07 -7.62 -9.28
N ILE A 384 -3.77 -8.23 -8.14
CA ILE A 384 -2.92 -7.61 -7.09
C ILE A 384 -1.48 -7.48 -7.57
N LEU A 385 -0.96 -8.48 -8.30
CA LEU A 385 0.43 -8.48 -8.79
C LEU A 385 0.68 -7.48 -9.91
N VAL A 386 -0.21 -7.44 -10.92
CA VAL A 386 0.03 -6.68 -12.15
C VAL A 386 -0.97 -5.55 -12.41
N GLY A 387 -1.95 -5.37 -11.53
CA GLY A 387 -3.04 -4.42 -11.71
C GLY A 387 -4.19 -4.97 -12.57
N PHE A 388 -5.23 -4.16 -12.75
CA PHE A 388 -6.43 -4.51 -13.50
C PHE A 388 -6.98 -3.30 -14.25
N GLN A 389 -7.46 -3.54 -15.48
CA GLN A 389 -8.29 -2.62 -16.24
C GLN A 389 -9.60 -3.30 -16.67
N SER A 390 -10.66 -2.53 -16.81
CA SER A 390 -12.00 -3.07 -17.14
C SER A 390 -12.09 -3.63 -18.55
N ASN A 391 -11.34 -3.07 -19.48
CA ASN A 391 -11.35 -3.46 -20.89
C ASN A 391 -10.23 -4.46 -21.15
N LYS A 392 -10.56 -5.52 -21.88
CA LYS A 392 -9.56 -6.44 -22.42
C LYS A 392 -8.69 -5.71 -23.44
N ASN A 393 -7.38 -5.90 -23.41
CA ASN A 393 -6.51 -5.41 -24.45
C ASN A 393 -6.84 -6.17 -25.77
N GLU A 394 -7.19 -5.42 -26.80
CA GLU A 394 -7.38 -5.96 -28.15
C GLU A 394 -6.01 -6.15 -28.79
N LEU A 395 -5.42 -7.32 -28.57
CA LEU A 395 -4.12 -7.69 -29.13
C LEU A 395 -4.31 -8.70 -30.23
N THR A 396 -3.47 -8.61 -31.26
CA THR A 396 -3.40 -9.64 -32.29
C THR A 396 -2.74 -10.91 -31.72
N ASP A 397 -3.07 -12.06 -32.30
CA ASP A 397 -2.49 -13.35 -31.88
C ASP A 397 -0.96 -13.34 -31.97
N ASP A 398 -0.40 -12.59 -32.94
CA ASP A 398 1.05 -12.43 -33.06
C ASP A 398 1.68 -11.73 -31.86
N VAL A 399 1.03 -10.67 -31.34
CA VAL A 399 1.51 -9.96 -30.15
C VAL A 399 1.39 -10.84 -28.91
N ILE A 400 0.27 -11.57 -28.77
CA ILE A 400 0.08 -12.53 -27.66
C ILE A 400 1.17 -13.61 -27.70
N TYR A 401 1.47 -14.14 -28.90
CA TYR A 401 2.54 -15.11 -29.09
C TYR A 401 3.92 -14.52 -28.77
N GLN A 402 4.17 -13.27 -29.15
CA GLN A 402 5.42 -12.58 -28.82
C GLN A 402 5.61 -12.43 -27.31
N VAL A 403 4.56 -12.03 -26.57
CA VAL A 403 4.56 -11.99 -25.10
C VAL A 403 4.81 -13.40 -24.53
N ALA A 404 4.16 -14.42 -25.07
CA ALA A 404 4.38 -15.80 -24.62
C ALA A 404 5.82 -16.26 -24.80
N VAL A 405 6.47 -15.94 -25.93
CA VAL A 405 7.88 -16.25 -26.18
C VAL A 405 8.77 -15.54 -25.17
N HIS A 406 8.49 -14.26 -24.89
CA HIS A 406 9.23 -13.47 -23.90
C HIS A 406 9.17 -14.10 -22.50
N GLU A 407 7.97 -14.37 -22.00
CA GLU A 407 7.79 -14.98 -20.68
C GLU A 407 8.40 -16.39 -20.58
N MET A 408 8.31 -17.16 -21.65
CA MET A 408 8.97 -18.46 -21.68
C MET A 408 10.49 -18.36 -21.63
N GLY A 409 11.08 -17.30 -22.17
CA GLY A 409 12.52 -17.02 -22.06
C GLY A 409 12.96 -16.88 -20.59
N HIS A 410 12.26 -16.08 -19.79
CA HIS A 410 12.50 -15.94 -18.35
C HIS A 410 12.35 -17.28 -17.62
N ALA A 411 11.25 -17.98 -17.89
CA ALA A 411 10.93 -19.23 -17.22
C ALA A 411 11.97 -20.32 -17.47
N LEU A 412 12.41 -20.51 -18.71
CA LEU A 412 13.36 -21.54 -19.07
C LEU A 412 14.76 -21.26 -18.49
N ILE A 413 15.23 -20.01 -18.55
CA ILE A 413 16.49 -19.66 -17.87
C ILE A 413 16.39 -19.90 -16.36
N GLY A 414 15.30 -19.53 -15.72
CA GLY A 414 15.08 -19.78 -14.30
C GLY A 414 15.11 -21.26 -13.95
N LEU A 415 14.49 -22.13 -14.77
CA LEU A 415 14.51 -23.57 -14.61
C LEU A 415 15.91 -24.17 -14.80
N PHE A 416 16.65 -23.75 -15.83
CA PHE A 416 17.97 -24.30 -16.13
C PHE A 416 19.03 -23.87 -15.13
N THR A 417 18.98 -22.63 -14.66
CA THR A 417 19.93 -22.12 -13.66
C THR A 417 19.62 -22.59 -12.25
N LYS A 418 18.40 -23.09 -11.99
CA LYS A 418 17.91 -23.45 -10.64
C LYS A 418 18.11 -22.33 -9.61
N HIS A 419 18.13 -21.09 -10.12
CA HIS A 419 18.42 -19.91 -9.29
C HIS A 419 17.30 -19.64 -8.29
N ARG A 420 16.05 -19.68 -8.78
CA ARG A 420 14.82 -19.53 -7.97
C ARG A 420 13.79 -20.53 -8.46
N LYS A 421 12.93 -20.97 -7.55
CA LYS A 421 11.84 -21.88 -7.91
C LYS A 421 10.79 -21.10 -8.70
N LEU A 422 10.49 -21.57 -9.90
CA LEU A 422 9.42 -21.03 -10.75
C LEU A 422 8.07 -21.37 -10.10
N VAL A 423 7.18 -20.38 -9.98
CA VAL A 423 5.83 -20.52 -9.44
C VAL A 423 4.81 -20.67 -10.55
N LYS A 424 4.79 -19.71 -11.49
CA LYS A 424 3.90 -19.73 -12.64
C LYS A 424 4.33 -18.75 -13.72
N ILE A 425 3.79 -18.93 -14.93
CA ILE A 425 3.93 -18.04 -16.06
C ILE A 425 2.52 -17.67 -16.51
N THR A 426 2.27 -16.37 -16.72
CA THR A 426 0.91 -15.90 -17.01
C THR A 426 0.94 -14.83 -18.10
N ILE A 427 -0.05 -14.89 -19.03
CA ILE A 427 -0.44 -13.80 -19.90
C ILE A 427 -1.73 -13.18 -19.35
N ASN A 428 -1.71 -11.89 -19.04
CA ASN A 428 -2.85 -11.18 -18.50
C ASN A 428 -3.33 -10.05 -19.43
N LEU A 429 -4.33 -10.34 -20.23
CA LEU A 429 -4.90 -9.39 -21.18
C LEU A 429 -5.67 -8.23 -20.54
N PHE A 430 -5.93 -8.29 -19.23
CA PHE A 430 -6.58 -7.24 -18.47
C PHE A 430 -5.59 -6.39 -17.62
N SER A 431 -4.29 -6.56 -17.84
CA SER A 431 -3.29 -5.74 -17.14
C SER A 431 -3.09 -4.41 -17.86
N PRO A 432 -3.02 -3.27 -17.09
CA PRO A 432 -2.77 -1.96 -17.68
C PRO A 432 -1.31 -1.71 -18.07
N LYS A 433 -0.37 -2.49 -17.50
CA LYS A 433 1.07 -2.22 -17.63
C LYS A 433 1.85 -3.37 -18.24
N THR A 434 1.55 -4.61 -17.85
CA THR A 434 2.36 -5.79 -18.16
C THR A 434 1.45 -6.87 -18.73
N LEU A 435 1.63 -7.23 -19.99
CA LEU A 435 0.78 -8.22 -20.68
C LEU A 435 1.11 -9.65 -20.27
N GLY A 436 2.30 -9.91 -19.77
CA GLY A 436 2.75 -11.18 -19.22
C GLY A 436 3.62 -10.98 -18.00
N PHE A 437 3.79 -12.02 -17.22
CA PHE A 437 4.78 -12.09 -16.15
C PHE A 437 5.15 -13.52 -15.81
N THR A 438 6.40 -13.71 -15.43
CA THR A 438 6.94 -14.96 -14.92
C THR A 438 7.25 -14.79 -13.42
N LEU A 439 6.55 -15.56 -12.59
CA LEU A 439 6.67 -15.46 -11.14
C LEU A 439 7.64 -16.52 -10.60
N PHE A 440 8.64 -16.06 -9.85
CA PHE A 440 9.56 -16.91 -9.10
C PHE A 440 9.35 -16.72 -7.59
N GLU A 441 9.71 -17.72 -6.79
CA GLU A 441 9.77 -17.54 -5.34
C GLU A 441 10.79 -16.45 -4.99
N PRO A 442 10.52 -15.60 -3.96
CA PRO A 442 11.51 -14.65 -3.47
C PRO A 442 12.81 -15.35 -3.05
N ALA A 443 13.93 -14.64 -3.17
CA ALA A 443 15.20 -15.16 -2.69
C ALA A 443 15.12 -15.48 -1.19
N SER A 444 15.47 -16.69 -0.80
CA SER A 444 15.41 -17.13 0.60
C SER A 444 16.54 -16.52 1.46
N ASN A 445 17.63 -16.07 0.83
CA ASN A 445 18.81 -15.56 1.51
C ASN A 445 19.04 -14.08 1.20
N SER A 446 19.35 -13.30 2.24
CA SER A 446 19.76 -11.90 2.11
C SER A 446 21.18 -11.74 1.52
N ILE A 447 22.01 -12.80 1.58
CA ILE A 447 23.38 -12.82 1.06
C ILE A 447 23.38 -13.59 -0.25
N GLN A 448 23.76 -12.93 -1.35
CA GLN A 448 23.85 -13.52 -2.68
C GLN A 448 25.31 -13.59 -3.15
N THR A 449 25.65 -14.68 -3.81
CA THR A 449 26.98 -14.84 -4.45
C THR A 449 27.02 -14.15 -5.81
N LYS A 450 28.22 -13.89 -6.33
CA LYS A 450 28.41 -13.35 -7.68
C LYS A 450 27.71 -14.19 -8.74
N GLU A 451 27.79 -15.51 -8.64
CA GLU A 451 27.13 -16.44 -9.57
C GLU A 451 25.61 -16.35 -9.49
N GLN A 452 25.03 -16.22 -8.28
CA GLN A 452 23.59 -16.03 -8.11
C GLN A 452 23.10 -14.73 -8.74
N LEU A 453 23.85 -13.62 -8.60
CA LEU A 453 23.50 -12.34 -9.23
C LEU A 453 23.63 -12.40 -10.76
N ILE A 454 24.65 -13.09 -11.29
CA ILE A 454 24.77 -13.35 -12.73
C ILE A 454 23.57 -14.17 -13.22
N ASN A 455 23.15 -15.20 -12.50
CA ASN A 455 21.98 -16.01 -12.86
C ASN A 455 20.69 -15.16 -12.82
N GLU A 456 20.55 -14.21 -11.89
CA GLU A 456 19.44 -13.25 -11.86
C GLU A 456 19.43 -12.36 -13.11
N ILE A 457 20.57 -11.82 -13.49
CA ILE A 457 20.73 -11.08 -14.76
C ILE A 457 20.38 -11.95 -15.97
N MET A 458 20.81 -13.23 -15.99
CA MET A 458 20.45 -14.18 -17.05
C MET A 458 18.96 -14.38 -17.16
N VAL A 459 18.25 -14.54 -16.02
CA VAL A 459 16.78 -14.67 -15.99
C VAL A 459 16.12 -13.43 -16.58
N LEU A 460 16.54 -12.22 -16.16
CA LEU A 460 16.01 -10.96 -16.67
C LEU A 460 16.26 -10.77 -18.18
N LEU A 461 17.41 -11.20 -18.69
CA LEU A 461 17.72 -11.15 -20.13
C LEU A 461 16.98 -12.22 -20.92
N GLY A 462 16.46 -13.26 -20.28
CA GLY A 462 15.87 -14.44 -20.89
C GLY A 462 14.76 -14.12 -21.88
N GLY A 463 13.84 -13.23 -21.52
CA GLY A 463 12.72 -12.80 -22.38
C GLY A 463 13.20 -12.17 -23.68
N ARG A 464 14.11 -11.19 -23.55
CA ARG A 464 14.71 -10.50 -24.69
C ARG A 464 15.48 -11.45 -25.63
N ILE A 465 16.24 -12.38 -25.05
CA ILE A 465 17.02 -13.35 -25.82
C ILE A 465 16.12 -14.36 -26.53
N ALA A 466 15.04 -14.80 -25.89
CA ALA A 466 14.06 -15.69 -26.51
C ALA A 466 13.40 -15.03 -27.73
N GLU A 467 13.01 -13.76 -27.64
CA GLU A 467 12.51 -12.99 -28.78
C GLU A 467 13.55 -12.91 -29.92
N GLU A 468 14.81 -12.66 -29.59
CA GLU A 468 15.90 -12.58 -30.57
C GLU A 468 16.09 -13.90 -31.35
N ILE A 469 16.02 -15.03 -30.64
CA ILE A 469 16.17 -16.36 -31.25
C ILE A 469 14.98 -16.67 -32.17
N ILE A 470 13.75 -16.38 -31.72
CA ILE A 470 12.52 -16.77 -32.44
C ILE A 470 12.20 -15.80 -33.58
N PHE A 471 12.27 -14.48 -33.32
CA PHE A 471 11.80 -13.44 -34.28
C PHE A 471 12.93 -12.74 -35.02
N LYS A 472 14.21 -13.01 -34.66
CA LYS A 472 15.42 -12.33 -35.15
C LYS A 472 15.47 -10.85 -34.75
N ASN A 473 16.66 -10.25 -34.90
CA ASN A 473 16.97 -8.91 -34.34
C ASN A 473 16.04 -7.77 -34.77
N MET A 474 15.44 -7.84 -35.95
CA MET A 474 14.60 -6.75 -36.47
C MET A 474 13.17 -6.73 -35.89
N ASN A 475 12.73 -7.83 -35.29
CA ASN A 475 11.35 -8.00 -34.82
C ASN A 475 11.26 -8.16 -33.29
N ILE A 476 12.23 -7.63 -32.57
CA ILE A 476 12.25 -7.64 -31.13
C ILE A 476 11.36 -6.53 -30.60
N SER A 477 10.59 -6.83 -29.53
CA SER A 477 9.67 -5.88 -28.94
C SER A 477 10.34 -4.91 -27.95
N SER A 478 9.63 -3.85 -27.59
CA SER A 478 10.00 -2.95 -26.50
C SER A 478 9.68 -3.52 -25.11
N GLY A 479 9.11 -4.73 -25.02
CA GLY A 479 8.63 -5.34 -23.79
C GLY A 479 9.71 -5.50 -22.72
N ALA A 480 10.95 -5.76 -23.12
CA ALA A 480 12.09 -5.95 -22.23
C ALA A 480 12.64 -4.67 -21.58
N SER A 481 12.00 -3.51 -21.73
CA SER A 481 12.56 -2.23 -21.25
C SER A 481 12.80 -2.20 -19.74
N HIS A 482 11.88 -2.76 -18.97
CA HIS A 482 12.00 -2.84 -17.50
C HIS A 482 13.09 -3.83 -17.07
N ASP A 483 13.15 -5.00 -17.72
CA ASP A 483 14.16 -6.01 -17.43
C ASP A 483 15.56 -5.50 -17.67
N ILE A 484 15.76 -4.76 -18.77
CA ILE A 484 17.06 -4.14 -19.10
C ILE A 484 17.46 -3.09 -18.05
N GLN A 485 16.50 -2.32 -17.52
CA GLN A 485 16.79 -1.36 -16.43
C GLN A 485 17.22 -2.08 -15.15
N GLU A 486 16.53 -3.17 -14.76
CA GLU A 486 16.91 -3.96 -13.59
C GLU A 486 18.24 -4.69 -13.79
N VAL A 487 18.51 -5.23 -14.98
CA VAL A 487 19.83 -5.79 -15.34
C VAL A 487 20.95 -4.78 -15.10
N LYS A 488 20.77 -3.54 -15.58
CA LYS A 488 21.77 -2.48 -15.42
C LYS A 488 21.99 -2.13 -13.95
N LYS A 489 20.91 -2.02 -13.19
CA LYS A 489 20.93 -1.71 -11.76
C LYS A 489 21.64 -2.81 -10.94
N ILE A 490 21.34 -4.10 -11.22
CA ILE A 490 22.02 -5.22 -10.55
C ILE A 490 23.51 -5.23 -10.88
N ALA A 491 23.88 -5.08 -12.15
CA ALA A 491 25.27 -5.06 -12.59
C ALA A 491 26.04 -3.88 -11.97
N GLU A 492 25.44 -2.68 -11.90
CA GLU A 492 25.99 -1.52 -11.21
C GLU A 492 26.19 -1.78 -9.72
N GLN A 493 25.19 -2.36 -9.06
CA GLN A 493 25.29 -2.74 -7.64
C GLN A 493 26.42 -3.73 -7.40
N MET A 494 26.60 -4.73 -8.27
CA MET A 494 27.68 -5.70 -8.18
C MET A 494 29.06 -5.04 -8.23
N ILE A 495 29.25 -4.06 -9.12
CA ILE A 495 30.55 -3.41 -9.32
C ILE A 495 30.80 -2.32 -8.28
N VAL A 496 29.84 -1.41 -8.07
CA VAL A 496 30.05 -0.20 -7.27
C VAL A 496 29.95 -0.48 -5.77
N HIS A 497 29.00 -1.33 -5.36
CA HIS A 497 28.68 -1.53 -3.95
C HIS A 497 29.19 -2.86 -3.38
N LEU A 498 29.24 -3.90 -4.20
CA LEU A 498 29.60 -5.25 -3.73
C LEU A 498 31.05 -5.64 -4.08
N GLY A 499 31.78 -4.82 -4.88
CA GLY A 499 33.16 -5.09 -5.24
C GLY A 499 33.36 -6.41 -6.00
N MET A 500 32.37 -6.83 -6.82
CA MET A 500 32.36 -8.10 -7.55
C MET A 500 32.97 -8.00 -8.97
N GLY A 501 33.63 -6.90 -9.30
CA GLY A 501 34.41 -6.72 -10.53
C GLY A 501 35.78 -7.40 -10.48
N ASP A 502 36.65 -7.07 -11.44
CA ASP A 502 38.06 -7.52 -11.44
C ASP A 502 38.83 -6.90 -10.29
N LYS A 503 38.43 -5.70 -9.84
CA LYS A 503 38.97 -5.03 -8.65
C LYS A 503 37.86 -4.76 -7.66
N ILE A 504 38.18 -4.86 -6.37
CA ILE A 504 37.24 -4.64 -5.28
C ILE A 504 36.73 -3.19 -5.29
N VAL A 505 37.58 -2.22 -5.59
CA VAL A 505 37.23 -0.79 -5.68
C VAL A 505 37.73 -0.23 -6.99
N ILE A 506 36.83 0.41 -7.75
CA ILE A 506 37.15 1.08 -9.01
C ILE A 506 36.73 2.55 -8.87
N SER A 507 37.65 3.46 -8.97
CA SER A 507 37.39 4.90 -8.83
C SER A 507 37.18 5.62 -10.17
N ASP A 508 37.52 4.98 -11.28
CA ASP A 508 37.42 5.54 -12.63
C ASP A 508 36.04 5.20 -13.24
N PRO A 509 35.16 6.18 -13.50
CA PRO A 509 33.84 5.93 -14.05
C PRO A 509 33.85 5.19 -15.39
N ALA A 510 34.84 5.41 -16.23
CA ALA A 510 34.96 4.72 -17.52
C ALA A 510 35.21 3.22 -17.33
N LYS A 511 36.03 2.86 -16.34
CA LYS A 511 36.29 1.45 -15.99
C LYS A 511 35.08 0.79 -15.31
N ILE A 512 34.34 1.55 -14.50
CA ILE A 512 33.08 1.05 -13.91
C ILE A 512 32.12 0.62 -15.03
N ASN A 513 31.88 1.48 -16.02
CA ASN A 513 30.99 1.15 -17.13
C ASN A 513 31.50 -0.06 -17.94
N THR A 514 32.82 -0.16 -18.17
CA THR A 514 33.39 -1.32 -18.85
C THR A 514 33.15 -2.63 -18.10
N GLU A 515 33.30 -2.63 -16.77
CA GLU A 515 33.04 -3.81 -15.95
C GLU A 515 31.56 -4.18 -15.91
N ILE A 516 30.66 -3.18 -15.87
CA ILE A 516 29.21 -3.40 -15.97
C ILE A 516 28.87 -4.07 -17.29
N ASP A 517 29.39 -3.56 -18.41
CA ASP A 517 29.18 -4.14 -19.75
C ASP A 517 29.74 -5.57 -19.85
N ASN A 518 30.87 -5.84 -19.21
CA ASN A 518 31.47 -7.19 -19.16
C ASN A 518 30.55 -8.18 -18.43
N ILE A 519 30.03 -7.82 -17.25
CA ILE A 519 29.10 -8.68 -16.49
C ILE A 519 27.83 -8.97 -17.31
N ILE A 520 27.25 -7.93 -17.90
CA ILE A 520 26.04 -8.08 -18.74
C ILE A 520 26.34 -8.97 -19.94
N SER A 521 27.49 -8.81 -20.59
CA SER A 521 27.92 -9.61 -21.74
C SER A 521 28.12 -11.08 -21.37
N ILE A 522 28.72 -11.37 -20.22
CA ILE A 522 28.89 -12.72 -19.71
C ILE A 522 27.53 -13.38 -19.48
N ALA A 523 26.62 -12.70 -18.79
CA ALA A 523 25.27 -13.21 -18.52
C ALA A 523 24.48 -13.43 -19.81
N TYR A 524 24.52 -12.45 -20.75
CA TYR A 524 23.86 -12.55 -22.06
C TYR A 524 24.37 -13.76 -22.85
N ASN A 525 25.70 -13.94 -22.98
CA ASN A 525 26.25 -15.04 -23.75
C ASN A 525 25.89 -16.42 -23.14
N ARG A 526 25.97 -16.55 -21.80
CA ARG A 526 25.55 -17.77 -21.11
C ARG A 526 24.07 -18.07 -21.35
N ALA A 527 23.18 -17.08 -21.17
CA ALA A 527 21.76 -17.24 -21.39
C ALA A 527 21.44 -17.57 -22.86
N LYS A 528 22.11 -16.93 -23.81
CA LYS A 528 21.93 -17.18 -25.25
C LYS A 528 22.31 -18.61 -25.64
N ILE A 529 23.40 -19.15 -25.12
CA ILE A 529 23.81 -20.54 -25.35
C ILE A 529 22.74 -21.50 -24.85
N LEU A 530 22.20 -21.29 -23.65
CA LEU A 530 21.15 -22.13 -23.08
C LEU A 530 19.88 -22.11 -23.93
N LEU A 531 19.39 -20.94 -24.31
CA LEU A 531 18.14 -20.79 -25.06
C LEU A 531 18.26 -21.21 -26.52
N SER A 532 19.42 -21.00 -27.17
CA SER A 532 19.64 -21.43 -28.56
C SER A 532 19.50 -22.93 -28.74
N ASN A 533 19.90 -23.72 -27.74
CA ASN A 533 19.77 -25.17 -27.74
C ASN A 533 18.33 -25.65 -27.45
N THR A 534 17.42 -24.72 -27.13
CA THR A 534 16.03 -25.02 -26.71
C THR A 534 14.98 -24.30 -27.55
N GLU A 535 15.32 -23.85 -28.75
CA GLU A 535 14.40 -23.09 -29.64
C GLU A 535 13.05 -23.80 -29.87
N SER A 536 13.06 -25.12 -30.12
CA SER A 536 11.82 -25.89 -30.31
C SER A 536 10.97 -25.96 -29.04
N LEU A 537 11.62 -26.05 -27.87
CA LEU A 537 10.92 -26.03 -26.58
C LEU A 537 10.27 -24.66 -26.32
N ILE A 538 10.97 -23.55 -26.64
CA ILE A 538 10.41 -22.20 -26.53
C ILE A 538 9.14 -22.08 -27.38
N LYS A 539 9.19 -22.52 -28.65
CA LYS A 539 8.05 -22.44 -29.57
C LYS A 539 6.84 -23.25 -29.08
N ASP A 540 7.06 -24.47 -28.61
CA ASP A 540 5.99 -25.34 -28.17
C ASP A 540 5.38 -24.87 -26.84
N SER A 541 6.21 -24.47 -25.88
CA SER A 541 5.71 -23.95 -24.61
C SER A 541 5.06 -22.59 -24.73
N ALA A 542 5.54 -21.69 -25.63
CA ALA A 542 4.88 -20.44 -25.93
C ALA A 542 3.48 -20.65 -26.54
N LYS A 543 3.33 -21.63 -27.47
CA LYS A 543 2.00 -22.00 -28.01
C LYS A 543 1.06 -22.51 -26.93
N LEU A 544 1.54 -23.32 -25.98
CA LEU A 544 0.72 -23.75 -24.85
C LEU A 544 0.30 -22.56 -23.98
N LEU A 545 1.21 -21.61 -23.74
CA LEU A 545 0.92 -20.42 -22.96
C LEU A 545 -0.11 -19.49 -23.65
N THR A 546 -0.08 -19.37 -24.98
CA THR A 546 -1.12 -18.60 -25.70
C THR A 546 -2.51 -19.23 -25.60
N ILE A 547 -2.60 -20.57 -25.50
CA ILE A 547 -3.88 -21.28 -25.39
C ILE A 547 -4.43 -21.22 -23.96
N HIS A 548 -3.59 -21.49 -22.99
CA HIS A 548 -4.01 -21.64 -21.59
C HIS A 548 -3.91 -20.35 -20.78
N HIS A 549 -3.20 -19.33 -21.26
CA HIS A 549 -2.89 -18.06 -20.61
C HIS A 549 -2.15 -18.16 -19.27
N GLU A 550 -2.04 -19.35 -18.71
CA GLU A 550 -1.26 -19.64 -17.50
C GLU A 550 -0.64 -21.05 -17.58
N LEU A 551 0.64 -21.17 -17.22
CA LEU A 551 1.34 -22.44 -17.13
C LEU A 551 2.03 -22.56 -15.76
N THR A 552 1.97 -23.79 -15.21
CA THR A 552 2.71 -24.15 -14.00
C THR A 552 4.03 -24.83 -14.35
N PRO A 553 5.01 -24.88 -13.44
CA PRO A 553 6.29 -25.56 -13.65
C PRO A 553 6.13 -27.03 -14.05
N GLU A 554 5.10 -27.72 -13.50
CA GLU A 554 4.82 -29.11 -13.77
C GLU A 554 4.49 -29.34 -15.25
N VAL A 555 3.73 -28.46 -15.87
CA VAL A 555 3.36 -28.54 -17.29
C VAL A 555 4.61 -28.46 -18.16
N ILE A 556 5.52 -27.51 -17.86
CA ILE A 556 6.78 -27.34 -18.61
C ILE A 556 7.71 -28.54 -18.39
N THR A 557 7.85 -28.98 -17.15
CA THR A 557 8.67 -30.14 -16.79
C THR A 557 8.17 -31.40 -17.50
N ASN A 558 6.85 -31.62 -17.54
CA ASN A 558 6.26 -32.74 -18.28
C ASN A 558 6.48 -32.62 -19.78
N LEU A 559 6.38 -31.42 -20.35
CA LEU A 559 6.69 -31.16 -21.75
C LEU A 559 8.15 -31.52 -22.08
N ILE A 560 9.10 -31.10 -21.21
CA ILE A 560 10.51 -31.44 -21.36
C ILE A 560 10.71 -32.95 -21.30
N LYS A 561 10.20 -33.62 -20.27
CA LYS A 561 10.37 -35.08 -20.08
C LYS A 561 9.81 -35.90 -21.25
N ASN A 562 8.65 -35.50 -21.78
CA ASN A 562 7.95 -36.28 -22.79
C ASN A 562 8.46 -35.99 -24.21
N LYS A 563 8.82 -34.75 -24.52
CA LYS A 563 9.15 -34.34 -25.90
C LYS A 563 10.63 -33.96 -26.09
N TYR A 564 11.30 -33.58 -25.04
CA TYR A 564 12.68 -33.08 -25.06
C TYR A 564 13.59 -33.76 -24.02
N PRO A 565 13.61 -35.12 -23.94
CA PRO A 565 14.34 -35.85 -22.87
C PRO A 565 15.85 -35.63 -22.93
N TYR A 566 16.38 -35.10 -24.02
CA TYR A 566 17.80 -34.76 -24.19
C TYR A 566 18.19 -33.42 -23.54
N ILE A 567 17.23 -32.63 -23.09
CA ILE A 567 17.48 -31.37 -22.38
C ILE A 567 17.65 -31.69 -20.89
N ASN A 568 18.86 -31.52 -20.39
CA ASN A 568 19.18 -31.62 -18.97
C ASN A 568 18.88 -30.28 -18.28
N TYR A 569 18.07 -30.28 -17.25
CA TYR A 569 17.68 -29.09 -16.47
C TYR A 569 17.75 -29.34 -14.97
#